data_6beba680ae922d52fd037f46edadfb60
#
_entry.id   6beba680ae922d52fd037f46edadfb60
#
_cell.length_a   1.000
_cell.length_b   1.000
_cell.length_c   1.000
_cell.angle_alpha   90.00
_cell.angle_beta   90.00
_cell.angle_gamma   90.00
#
_symmetry.space_group_name_H-M   'P 1'
#
loop_
_entity.id
_entity.type
_entity.pdbx_description
1 polymer ?
#
loop_
_entity_poly.entity_id
_entity_poly.type
_entity_poly.pdbx_seq_one_letter_code
_entity_poly.pdbx_strand_id
1 'polypeptide(L)'
;MKQVTLSSGKKAKIKEMSVDDIDYCNDVPELVYSGDEVKTIRNLSRARTAWLRKGVDGCDDNFIKKMSEEEKTELSLKVQENQNMGEEKPSP
;
A
#
# COMPACT_ATOMS: atom_id res chain seq x y z
N MET A 1 -3.77 12.50 -10.52
CA MET A 1 -2.98 11.36 -10.10
C MET A 1 -1.53 11.73 -9.93
N LYS A 2 -0.86 11.15 -8.99
CA LYS A 2 0.53 11.45 -8.74
C LYS A 2 1.41 10.36 -9.33
N GLN A 3 2.43 10.74 -10.08
CA GLN A 3 3.35 9.76 -10.62
C GLN A 3 4.54 9.61 -9.69
N VAL A 4 4.95 8.39 -9.43
CA VAL A 4 6.11 8.10 -8.60
C VAL A 4 7.07 7.22 -9.38
N THR A 5 8.36 7.30 -9.03
CA THR A 5 9.39 6.47 -9.64
C THR A 5 10.05 5.68 -8.53
N LEU A 6 10.08 4.38 -8.70
CA LEU A 6 10.69 3.51 -7.70
C LEU A 6 12.20 3.50 -7.84
N SER A 7 12.89 3.00 -6.84
CA SER A 7 14.34 2.93 -6.86
C SER A 7 14.86 2.13 -8.05
N SER A 8 14.07 1.18 -8.54
CA SER A 8 14.46 0.38 -9.68
C SER A 8 14.29 1.11 -11.00
N GLY A 9 13.67 2.28 -10.98
CA GLY A 9 13.37 3.03 -12.20
C GLY A 9 11.97 2.80 -12.73
N LYS A 10 11.22 1.86 -12.16
CA LYS A 10 9.86 1.59 -12.60
C LYS A 10 8.96 2.74 -12.17
N LYS A 11 8.04 3.13 -13.02
CA LYS A 11 7.14 4.23 -12.73
C LYS A 11 5.72 3.75 -12.53
N ALA A 12 4.98 4.46 -11.70
CA ALA A 12 3.58 4.11 -11.44
C ALA A 12 2.81 5.38 -11.13
N LYS A 13 1.50 5.33 -11.32
CA LYS A 13 0.65 6.47 -11.02
C LYS A 13 -0.25 6.08 -9.85
N ILE A 14 -0.27 6.94 -8.84
CA ILE A 14 -1.08 6.69 -7.64
C ILE A 14 -2.36 7.50 -7.76
N LYS A 15 -3.49 6.84 -7.57
CA LYS A 15 -4.78 7.49 -7.64
C LYS A 15 -5.36 7.64 -6.26
N GLU A 16 -6.37 8.50 -6.13
CA GLU A 16 -7.03 8.66 -4.86
C GLU A 16 -7.84 7.45 -4.55
N MET A 17 -7.84 7.01 -3.31
CA MET A 17 -8.60 5.86 -2.88
C MET A 17 -9.81 6.31 -2.10
N SER A 18 -10.89 5.56 -2.21
CA SER A 18 -12.09 5.85 -1.43
C SER A 18 -11.85 5.41 0.01
N VAL A 19 -12.70 5.87 0.92
CA VAL A 19 -12.62 5.45 2.31
C VAL A 19 -12.77 3.95 2.41
N ASP A 20 -13.67 3.35 1.63
CA ASP A 20 -13.87 1.91 1.66
C ASP A 20 -12.63 1.17 1.20
N ASP A 21 -11.93 1.70 0.19
CA ASP A 21 -10.70 1.05 -0.29
C ASP A 21 -9.62 1.11 0.78
N ILE A 22 -9.49 2.24 1.46
CA ILE A 22 -8.49 2.40 2.50
C ILE A 22 -8.81 1.47 3.67
N ASP A 23 -10.07 1.39 4.05
CA ASP A 23 -10.49 0.51 5.14
C ASP A 23 -10.22 -0.94 4.79
N TYR A 24 -10.48 -1.33 3.56
CA TYR A 24 -10.21 -2.69 3.13
C TYR A 24 -8.71 -3.00 3.27
N CYS A 25 -7.86 -2.10 2.82
CA CYS A 25 -6.43 -2.32 2.90
C CYS A 25 -5.93 -2.38 4.34
N ASN A 26 -6.49 -1.55 5.20
CA ASN A 26 -6.09 -1.56 6.61
C ASN A 26 -6.55 -2.81 7.34
N ASP A 27 -7.59 -3.47 6.83
CA ASP A 27 -8.09 -4.68 7.47
C ASP A 27 -7.38 -5.95 7.03
N VAL A 28 -6.58 -5.90 5.97
CA VAL A 28 -5.92 -7.11 5.48
C VAL A 28 -4.86 -7.63 6.46
N PRO A 29 -3.98 -6.78 7.01
CA PRO A 29 -3.00 -7.31 7.95
C PRO A 29 -3.66 -7.71 9.26
N GLU A 30 -3.14 -8.78 9.87
CA GLU A 30 -3.73 -9.28 11.07
C GLU A 30 -2.67 -9.35 12.14
N LEU A 31 -2.93 -8.78 13.31
CA LEU A 31 -1.99 -8.83 14.41
C LEU A 31 -2.15 -10.15 15.15
N VAL A 32 -1.04 -10.80 15.43
CA VAL A 32 -1.06 -12.04 16.16
C VAL A 32 -0.39 -11.76 17.49
N TYR A 33 -1.12 -12.00 18.58
CA TYR A 33 -0.62 -11.71 19.90
C TYR A 33 -0.10 -12.93 20.64
N SER A 34 0.83 -12.70 21.54
CA SER A 34 1.29 -13.71 22.44
C SER A 34 1.14 -13.06 23.80
N GLY A 35 0.07 -13.36 24.49
CA GLY A 35 -0.27 -12.65 25.72
C GLY A 35 -0.70 -11.25 25.36
N ASP A 36 -0.06 -10.25 25.95
CA ASP A 36 -0.41 -8.87 25.66
C ASP A 36 0.46 -8.25 24.58
N GLU A 37 1.43 -8.97 24.07
CA GLU A 37 2.32 -8.40 23.10
C GLU A 37 2.07 -8.87 21.69
N VAL A 38 2.32 -8.01 20.72
CA VAL A 38 2.17 -8.38 19.32
C VAL A 38 3.35 -9.26 18.94
N LYS A 39 3.08 -10.53 18.58
CA LYS A 39 4.12 -11.43 18.19
C LYS A 39 4.50 -11.27 16.73
N THR A 40 3.56 -11.08 15.89
CA THR A 40 3.83 -10.93 14.47
C THR A 40 2.62 -10.34 13.78
N ILE A 41 2.78 -9.96 12.53
CA ILE A 41 1.69 -9.46 11.70
C ILE A 41 1.53 -10.42 10.54
N ARG A 42 0.33 -10.94 10.37
CA ARG A 42 0.05 -11.88 9.30
C ARG A 42 -0.49 -11.12 8.09
N ASN A 43 -0.40 -11.72 6.94
CA ASN A 43 -0.95 -11.19 5.69
C ASN A 43 -0.33 -9.87 5.28
N LEU A 44 0.90 -9.59 5.72
CA LEU A 44 1.52 -8.31 5.39
C LEU A 44 1.79 -8.19 3.89
N SER A 45 2.24 -9.26 3.25
CA SER A 45 2.47 -9.22 1.81
C SER A 45 1.17 -9.03 1.05
N ARG A 46 0.10 -9.66 1.52
CA ARG A 46 -1.21 -9.53 0.90
C ARG A 46 -1.72 -8.09 1.09
N ALA A 47 -1.43 -7.48 2.23
CA ALA A 47 -1.83 -6.10 2.48
C ALA A 47 -1.13 -5.17 1.50
N ARG A 48 0.16 -5.39 1.24
CA ARG A 48 0.89 -4.56 0.28
C ARG A 48 0.27 -4.69 -1.11
N THR A 49 -0.09 -5.91 -1.50
CA THR A 49 -0.75 -6.12 -2.79
C THR A 49 -2.09 -5.40 -2.84
N ALA A 50 -2.84 -5.39 -1.74
CA ALA A 50 -4.13 -4.71 -1.69
C ALA A 50 -3.95 -3.20 -1.92
N TRP A 51 -2.93 -2.60 -1.29
CA TRP A 51 -2.66 -1.19 -1.49
C TRP A 51 -2.33 -0.89 -2.96
N LEU A 52 -1.59 -1.78 -3.62
CA LEU A 52 -1.29 -1.58 -5.02
C LEU A 52 -2.54 -1.71 -5.88
N ARG A 53 -3.36 -2.72 -5.65
CA ARG A 53 -4.54 -2.92 -6.47
C ARG A 53 -5.54 -1.79 -6.34
N LYS A 54 -5.65 -1.22 -5.15
CA LYS A 54 -6.63 -0.16 -4.91
C LYS A 54 -6.08 1.24 -5.16
N GLY A 55 -4.78 1.41 -5.06
CA GLY A 55 -4.19 2.74 -5.11
C GLY A 55 -3.33 3.05 -6.34
N VAL A 56 -3.04 2.08 -7.19
CA VAL A 56 -2.20 2.31 -8.37
C VAL A 56 -3.06 2.18 -9.62
N ASP A 57 -3.00 3.19 -10.47
CA ASP A 57 -3.75 3.20 -11.69
C ASP A 57 -3.21 2.14 -12.66
N GLY A 58 -4.10 1.35 -13.23
CA GLY A 58 -3.68 0.35 -14.20
C GLY A 58 -2.98 -0.86 -13.60
N CYS A 59 -3.09 -1.05 -12.29
CA CYS A 59 -2.40 -2.16 -11.64
C CYS A 59 -3.22 -3.44 -11.82
N ASP A 60 -2.83 -4.26 -12.77
CA ASP A 60 -3.48 -5.53 -13.01
C ASP A 60 -2.54 -6.65 -12.57
N ASP A 61 -2.92 -7.89 -12.81
CA ASP A 61 -2.13 -9.02 -12.37
C ASP A 61 -0.76 -9.04 -13.04
N ASN A 62 -0.69 -8.63 -14.30
CA ASN A 62 0.59 -8.64 -14.99
C ASN A 62 1.54 -7.60 -14.39
N PHE A 63 1.02 -6.45 -14.02
CA PHE A 63 1.83 -5.41 -13.40
C PHE A 63 2.41 -5.94 -12.08
N ILE A 64 1.58 -6.59 -11.28
CA ILE A 64 2.01 -7.12 -10.00
C ILE A 64 3.00 -8.26 -10.16
N LYS A 65 2.76 -9.14 -11.12
CA LYS A 65 3.65 -10.29 -11.32
C LYS A 65 5.05 -9.88 -11.71
N LYS A 66 5.21 -8.74 -12.35
CA LYS A 66 6.52 -8.29 -12.79
C LYS A 66 7.28 -7.53 -11.73
N MET A 67 6.69 -7.32 -10.57
CA MET A 67 7.35 -6.57 -9.52
C MET A 67 8.12 -7.48 -8.59
N SER A 68 9.27 -7.00 -8.12
CA SER A 68 10.00 -7.70 -7.09
C SER A 68 9.35 -7.39 -5.74
N GLU A 69 9.72 -8.11 -4.71
CA GLU A 69 9.19 -7.84 -3.38
C GLU A 69 9.61 -6.46 -2.91
N GLU A 70 10.80 -6.03 -3.26
CA GLU A 70 11.27 -4.70 -2.88
C GLU A 70 10.46 -3.62 -3.56
N GLU A 71 10.17 -3.80 -4.84
CA GLU A 71 9.35 -2.84 -5.56
C GLU A 71 7.95 -2.77 -4.98
N LYS A 72 7.39 -3.93 -4.66
CA LYS A 72 6.05 -3.99 -4.09
C LYS A 72 5.99 -3.27 -2.76
N THR A 73 6.99 -3.48 -1.91
CA THR A 73 7.04 -2.83 -0.62
C THR A 73 7.18 -1.32 -0.78
N GLU A 74 8.09 -0.89 -1.63
CA GLU A 74 8.34 0.53 -1.83
C GLU A 74 7.10 1.23 -2.38
N LEU A 75 6.45 0.64 -3.38
CA LEU A 75 5.29 1.27 -3.98
C LEU A 75 4.12 1.31 -3.02
N SER A 76 3.92 0.24 -2.24
CA SER A 76 2.82 0.24 -1.28
C SER A 76 2.99 1.33 -0.23
N LEU A 77 4.24 1.60 0.19
CA LEU A 77 4.48 2.68 1.13
C LEU A 77 4.20 4.03 0.49
N LYS A 78 4.55 4.21 -0.78
CA LYS A 78 4.27 5.46 -1.46
C LYS A 78 2.77 5.68 -1.62
N VAL A 79 2.01 4.61 -1.86
CA VAL A 79 0.55 4.72 -1.95
C VAL A 79 0.00 5.15 -0.59
N GLN A 80 0.46 4.53 0.48
CA GLN A 80 -0.02 4.87 1.82
C GLN A 80 0.32 6.32 2.19
N GLU A 81 1.53 6.75 1.86
CA GLU A 81 1.94 8.12 2.14
C GLU A 81 1.09 9.13 1.39
N ASN A 82 0.75 8.82 0.14
CA ASN A 82 -0.04 9.73 -0.65
C ASN A 82 -1.44 9.90 -0.07
N GLN A 83 -2.03 8.80 0.42
CA GLN A 83 -3.37 8.89 1.02
C GLN A 83 -3.30 9.63 2.36
N ASN A 84 -2.28 9.35 3.15
CA ASN A 84 -2.16 10.01 4.43
C ASN A 84 -1.90 11.50 4.31
N MET A 85 -1.12 11.90 3.29
CA MET A 85 -0.87 13.30 3.13
C MET A 85 -2.14 14.07 2.84
N GLY A 86 -3.08 13.45 2.21
CA GLY A 86 -4.32 14.10 1.93
C GLY A 86 -5.09 14.39 3.18
N GLU A 87 -4.95 13.58 4.19
CA GLU A 87 -5.70 13.83 5.30
C GLU A 87 -4.96 14.41 6.34
N GLU A 88 -3.84 14.39 6.34
CA GLU A 88 -3.02 14.90 7.29
C GLU A 88 -2.95 16.24 7.30
N LYS A 89 -3.52 16.84 6.94
CA LYS A 89 -3.47 18.10 6.89
C LYS A 89 -3.12 18.64 8.02
N PRO A 90 -2.64 19.26 8.17
CA PRO A 90 -1.99 19.90 9.04
C PRO A 90 -2.64 20.39 10.01
N SER A 91 -2.63 20.14 10.70
CA SER A 91 -3.16 20.47 11.65
C SER A 91 -2.45 21.27 12.27
N PRO A 92 -2.51 21.88 12.61
CA PRO A 92 -1.87 22.77 13.31
C PRO A 92 -1.46 22.62 14.26
#